data_17f806625e52f4b137b04e794b5781b7
#
_entry.id   17f806625e52f4b137b04e794b5781b7
#
_cell.length_a   1.000
_cell.length_b   1.000
_cell.length_c   1.000
_cell.angle_alpha   90.00
_cell.angle_beta   90.00
_cell.angle_gamma   90.00
#
_symmetry.space_group_name_H-M   'P 1'
#
loop_
_entity.id
_entity.type
_entity.pdbx_description
1 polymer ?
#
loop_
_entity_poly.entity_id
_entity_poly.type
_entity_poly.pdbx_seq_one_letter_code
_entity_poly.pdbx_strand_id
1 'polypeptide(L)'
;MLDIGGPIRVTDYGGQGPLILLVHGLGGSTENWDVAGPLLTGSGRVCAVDLIGFGESTPGERGPSVEENGLLVADVIDAIGYDNATLIGNSMGGLVSMITAVEHASRVDRLVLVDPALPVSRRHPPDFEVLTKLIGPLVPGIGVPAFRVYRAAHSPEEETAETLRMVTANSETVPEWARDRLTDANRRRRRHGWAIPSFLEADRSIARYVLRPRRFSRLIHKISAPTLLVHGSEDRLVSVDSARWAAEQRPDWTYEEMEGVGHVPMLEAAEWFVDLVTDWLEATT
;
A
#
# COMPACT_ATOMS: atom_id res chain seq x y z
N MET A 1 -6.41 18.50 -3.79
CA MET A 1 -5.38 18.33 -4.84
C MET A 1 -4.22 19.22 -4.47
N LEU A 2 -3.01 18.67 -4.42
CA LEU A 2 -1.74 19.38 -4.30
C LEU A 2 -1.06 19.41 -5.67
N ASP A 3 -0.29 20.45 -5.96
CA ASP A 3 0.56 20.50 -7.16
C ASP A 3 2.01 20.22 -6.74
N ILE A 4 2.45 18.98 -6.98
CA ILE A 4 3.79 18.49 -6.61
C ILE A 4 4.44 17.85 -7.87
N GLY A 5 4.74 18.71 -8.85
CA GLY A 5 5.21 18.26 -10.18
C GLY A 5 4.11 17.57 -10.99
N GLY A 6 2.88 17.92 -10.70
CA GLY A 6 1.63 17.43 -11.24
C GLY A 6 0.55 17.34 -10.17
N PRO A 7 -0.73 17.18 -10.56
CA PRO A 7 -1.82 17.10 -9.62
C PRO A 7 -1.79 15.81 -8.80
N ILE A 8 -1.64 15.94 -7.50
CA ILE A 8 -1.64 14.83 -6.52
C ILE A 8 -2.87 14.94 -5.63
N ARG A 9 -3.67 13.87 -5.59
CA ARG A 9 -4.84 13.80 -4.74
C ARG A 9 -4.42 13.40 -3.33
N VAL A 10 -4.93 14.17 -2.36
CA VAL A 10 -4.88 13.83 -0.93
C VAL A 10 -6.31 13.86 -0.41
N THR A 11 -6.70 12.84 0.34
CA THR A 11 -7.95 12.76 1.09
C THR A 11 -7.63 13.06 2.54
N ASP A 12 -8.29 14.07 3.12
CA ASP A 12 -8.16 14.46 4.52
C ASP A 12 -9.36 13.89 5.30
N TYR A 13 -9.12 12.97 6.22
CA TYR A 13 -10.16 12.38 7.07
C TYR A 13 -10.41 13.21 8.33
N GLY A 14 -9.59 14.23 8.60
CA GLY A 14 -9.68 15.07 9.79
C GLY A 14 -8.75 14.62 10.91
N GLY A 15 -9.15 14.91 12.15
CA GLY A 15 -8.30 14.74 13.34
C GLY A 15 -7.39 15.95 13.59
N GLN A 16 -6.68 15.94 14.72
CA GLN A 16 -5.74 16.99 15.13
C GLN A 16 -4.49 16.37 15.76
N GLY A 17 -3.35 17.06 15.67
CA GLY A 17 -2.10 16.59 16.26
C GLY A 17 -1.09 16.14 15.21
N PRO A 18 -0.25 15.14 15.49
CA PRO A 18 0.74 14.59 14.55
C PRO A 18 0.10 14.10 13.25
N LEU A 19 0.81 14.24 12.13
CA LEU A 19 0.31 13.74 10.85
C LEU A 19 0.43 12.21 10.79
N ILE A 20 -0.66 11.55 10.39
CA ILE A 20 -0.72 10.15 9.98
C ILE A 20 -1.00 10.15 8.49
N LEU A 21 -0.05 9.68 7.68
CA LEU A 21 -0.18 9.63 6.23
C LEU A 21 -0.32 8.18 5.76
N LEU A 22 -1.46 7.89 5.14
CA LEU A 22 -1.86 6.56 4.67
C LEU A 22 -1.46 6.36 3.20
N VAL A 23 -0.74 5.28 2.91
CA VAL A 23 -0.14 4.99 1.60
C VAL A 23 -0.68 3.66 1.07
N HIS A 24 -1.41 3.70 -0.04
CA HIS A 24 -2.10 2.53 -0.62
C HIS A 24 -1.18 1.57 -1.38
N GLY A 25 -1.67 0.35 -1.65
CA GLY A 25 -1.01 -0.69 -2.42
C GLY A 25 -1.07 -0.51 -3.94
N LEU A 26 -0.45 -1.43 -4.68
CA LEU A 26 -0.44 -1.47 -6.14
C LEU A 26 -1.88 -1.53 -6.70
N GLY A 27 -2.20 -0.63 -7.61
CA GLY A 27 -3.53 -0.55 -8.21
C GLY A 27 -4.61 0.03 -7.30
N GLY A 28 -4.26 0.44 -6.07
CA GLY A 28 -5.14 1.09 -5.11
C GLY A 28 -5.29 2.59 -5.32
N SER A 29 -5.88 3.23 -4.32
CA SER A 29 -6.10 4.67 -4.19
C SER A 29 -6.46 5.01 -2.75
N THR A 30 -6.70 6.29 -2.44
CA THR A 30 -7.10 6.73 -1.09
C THR A 30 -8.35 6.00 -0.58
N GLU A 31 -9.23 5.55 -1.46
CA GLU A 31 -10.43 4.78 -1.12
C GLU A 31 -10.13 3.45 -0.36
N ASN A 32 -8.93 2.91 -0.47
CA ASN A 32 -8.52 1.74 0.32
C ASN A 32 -8.50 2.01 1.84
N TRP A 33 -8.46 3.28 2.22
CA TRP A 33 -8.40 3.73 3.60
C TRP A 33 -9.71 4.28 4.13
N ASP A 34 -10.78 4.31 3.32
CA ASP A 34 -12.05 4.94 3.71
C ASP A 34 -12.72 4.28 4.92
N VAL A 35 -12.41 3.00 5.23
CA VAL A 35 -12.93 2.32 6.42
C VAL A 35 -12.08 2.65 7.65
N ALA A 36 -10.77 2.44 7.59
CA ALA A 36 -9.88 2.63 8.74
C ALA A 36 -9.48 4.10 8.98
N GLY A 37 -9.36 4.91 7.91
CA GLY A 37 -8.88 6.30 8.01
C GLY A 37 -9.66 7.16 8.98
N PRO A 38 -11.00 7.22 8.91
CA PRO A 38 -11.82 7.97 9.87
C PRO A 38 -11.65 7.49 11.32
N LEU A 39 -11.42 6.20 11.54
CA LEU A 39 -11.27 5.61 12.87
C LEU A 39 -9.94 6.00 13.53
N LEU A 40 -8.90 6.29 12.74
CA LEU A 40 -7.58 6.71 13.22
C LEU A 40 -7.52 8.19 13.65
N THR A 41 -8.57 8.98 13.41
CA THR A 41 -8.57 10.44 13.67
C THR A 41 -8.43 10.83 15.15
N GLY A 42 -8.66 9.88 16.06
CA GLY A 42 -8.37 10.05 17.48
C GLY A 42 -6.88 10.11 17.82
N SER A 43 -6.02 9.52 16.96
CA SER A 43 -4.56 9.44 17.19
C SER A 43 -3.76 10.53 16.49
N GLY A 44 -4.38 11.34 15.60
CA GLY A 44 -3.69 12.40 14.87
C GLY A 44 -4.52 13.01 13.74
N ARG A 45 -3.91 13.88 12.94
CA ARG A 45 -4.50 14.33 11.67
C ARG A 45 -4.23 13.25 10.60
N VAL A 46 -5.29 12.69 10.06
CA VAL A 46 -5.22 11.55 9.14
C VAL A 46 -5.46 12.01 7.71
N CYS A 47 -4.48 11.77 6.86
CA CYS A 47 -4.56 11.99 5.42
C CYS A 47 -4.17 10.73 4.65
N ALA A 48 -4.76 10.50 3.48
CA ALA A 48 -4.31 9.48 2.53
C ALA A 48 -3.88 10.13 1.22
N VAL A 49 -2.90 9.56 0.54
CA VAL A 49 -2.38 10.06 -0.73
C VAL A 49 -2.62 9.04 -1.84
N ASP A 50 -3.08 9.51 -3.01
CA ASP A 50 -2.98 8.74 -4.25
C ASP A 50 -1.55 8.85 -4.78
N LEU A 51 -0.87 7.73 -4.91
CA LEU A 51 0.48 7.66 -5.47
C LEU A 51 0.51 8.05 -6.95
N ILE A 52 1.66 8.46 -7.47
CA ILE A 52 1.84 8.86 -8.88
C ILE A 52 1.37 7.72 -9.81
N GLY A 53 0.45 8.04 -10.71
CA GLY A 53 -0.10 7.07 -11.65
C GLY A 53 -1.19 6.17 -11.07
N PHE A 54 -1.75 6.53 -9.90
CA PHE A 54 -2.85 5.82 -9.25
C PHE A 54 -3.94 6.79 -8.80
N GLY A 55 -5.15 6.25 -8.57
CA GLY A 55 -6.31 7.06 -8.21
C GLY A 55 -6.54 8.21 -9.18
N GLU A 56 -6.55 9.43 -8.68
CA GLU A 56 -6.67 10.67 -9.44
C GLU A 56 -5.32 11.44 -9.57
N SER A 57 -4.22 10.85 -9.06
CA SER A 57 -2.88 11.43 -9.19
C SER A 57 -2.27 11.07 -10.54
N THR A 58 -2.08 12.07 -11.40
CA THR A 58 -1.57 11.84 -12.76
C THR A 58 -0.04 11.72 -12.76
N PRO A 59 0.54 10.88 -13.63
CA PRO A 59 1.96 10.96 -13.93
C PRO A 59 2.26 12.35 -14.52
N GLY A 60 3.13 13.09 -13.84
CA GLY A 60 3.64 14.36 -14.32
C GLY A 60 5.04 14.20 -14.91
N GLU A 61 5.98 14.96 -14.38
CA GLU A 61 7.41 14.81 -14.69
C GLU A 61 8.02 13.56 -14.05
N ARG A 62 7.40 13.02 -13.02
CA ARG A 62 7.83 11.82 -12.28
C ARG A 62 7.06 10.58 -12.71
N GLY A 63 7.75 9.44 -12.73
CA GLY A 63 7.16 8.14 -13.00
C GLY A 63 6.53 7.48 -11.76
N PRO A 64 5.76 6.40 -11.94
CA PRO A 64 5.07 5.70 -10.87
C PRO A 64 5.95 4.64 -10.14
N SER A 65 7.28 4.72 -10.24
CA SER A 65 8.16 3.79 -9.55
C SER A 65 8.07 3.95 -8.03
N VAL A 66 8.42 2.90 -7.27
CA VAL A 66 8.40 2.96 -5.81
C VAL A 66 9.39 3.99 -5.26
N GLU A 67 10.49 4.25 -5.95
CA GLU A 67 11.47 5.25 -5.59
C GLU A 67 10.91 6.69 -5.76
N GLU A 68 10.29 6.97 -6.91
CA GLU A 68 9.66 8.27 -7.17
C GLU A 68 8.46 8.53 -6.23
N ASN A 69 7.69 7.49 -5.91
CA ASN A 69 6.63 7.57 -4.94
C ASN A 69 7.15 7.75 -3.50
N GLY A 70 8.35 7.24 -3.17
CA GLY A 70 9.01 7.52 -1.89
C GLY A 70 9.34 9.02 -1.74
N LEU A 71 9.85 9.64 -2.80
CA LEU A 71 10.08 11.10 -2.82
C LEU A 71 8.76 11.88 -2.77
N LEU A 72 7.72 11.44 -3.51
CA LEU A 72 6.39 12.06 -3.44
C LEU A 72 5.84 12.09 -2.00
N VAL A 73 5.95 10.98 -1.26
CA VAL A 73 5.44 10.89 0.12
C VAL A 73 6.11 11.94 1.01
N ALA A 74 7.43 12.14 0.87
CA ALA A 74 8.15 13.20 1.59
C ALA A 74 7.66 14.61 1.20
N ASP A 75 7.47 14.87 -0.09
CA ASP A 75 6.97 16.15 -0.59
C ASP A 75 5.52 16.42 -0.18
N VAL A 76 4.69 15.37 -0.06
CA VAL A 76 3.30 15.50 0.42
C VAL A 76 3.27 15.93 1.90
N ILE A 77 4.15 15.38 2.73
CA ILE A 77 4.27 15.81 4.15
C ILE A 77 4.56 17.29 4.22
N ASP A 78 5.54 17.78 3.44
CA ASP A 78 5.89 19.19 3.36
C ASP A 78 4.73 20.05 2.85
N ALA A 79 4.05 19.61 1.79
CA ALA A 79 2.96 20.37 1.17
C ALA A 79 1.71 20.46 2.07
N ILE A 80 1.50 19.46 2.97
CA ILE A 80 0.45 19.52 4.01
C ILE A 80 0.84 20.46 5.15
N GLY A 81 2.14 20.80 5.31
CA GLY A 81 2.66 21.73 6.31
C GLY A 81 3.15 21.04 7.59
N TYR A 82 3.64 19.81 7.50
CA TYR A 82 4.25 19.08 8.61
C TYR A 82 5.73 18.81 8.38
N ASP A 83 6.51 18.76 9.46
CA ASP A 83 7.94 18.42 9.39
C ASP A 83 8.16 16.92 9.18
N ASN A 84 7.30 16.09 9.78
CA ASN A 84 7.34 14.65 9.70
C ASN A 84 5.93 14.04 9.86
N ALA A 85 5.82 12.75 9.64
CA ALA A 85 4.58 11.99 9.77
C ALA A 85 4.82 10.57 10.29
N THR A 86 3.81 9.98 10.90
CA THR A 86 3.66 8.53 10.95
C THR A 86 3.18 8.04 9.59
N LEU A 87 3.94 7.17 8.94
CA LEU A 87 3.52 6.55 7.68
C LEU A 87 2.84 5.21 7.96
N ILE A 88 1.65 5.01 7.40
CA ILE A 88 0.95 3.72 7.42
C ILE A 88 0.82 3.24 5.97
N GLY A 89 1.59 2.23 5.58
CA GLY A 89 1.67 1.79 4.19
C GLY A 89 1.27 0.34 4.00
N ASN A 90 0.31 0.09 3.09
CA ASN A 90 -0.10 -1.26 2.72
C ASN A 90 0.60 -1.73 1.44
N SER A 91 1.08 -2.98 1.42
CA SER A 91 1.62 -3.64 0.23
C SER A 91 2.75 -2.84 -0.45
N MET A 92 2.55 -2.39 -1.71
CA MET A 92 3.44 -1.44 -2.39
C MET A 92 3.65 -0.18 -1.56
N GLY A 93 2.59 0.35 -0.93
CA GLY A 93 2.66 1.51 -0.05
C GLY A 93 3.58 1.29 1.16
N GLY A 94 3.64 0.06 1.67
CA GLY A 94 4.61 -0.34 2.70
C GLY A 94 6.06 -0.25 2.19
N LEU A 95 6.33 -0.74 0.97
CA LEU A 95 7.66 -0.61 0.36
C LEU A 95 8.03 0.86 0.07
N VAL A 96 7.07 1.65 -0.43
CA VAL A 96 7.24 3.09 -0.63
C VAL A 96 7.59 3.78 0.69
N SER A 97 6.84 3.47 1.77
CA SER A 97 7.07 4.03 3.10
C SER A 97 8.44 3.61 3.69
N MET A 98 8.89 2.37 3.45
CA MET A 98 10.25 1.93 3.82
C MET A 98 11.32 2.73 3.06
N ILE A 99 11.14 2.99 1.76
CA ILE A 99 12.06 3.79 0.96
C ILE A 99 12.08 5.24 1.48
N THR A 100 10.92 5.84 1.76
CA THR A 100 10.83 7.17 2.37
C THR A 100 11.56 7.23 3.70
N ALA A 101 11.37 6.23 4.58
CA ALA A 101 12.04 6.17 5.88
C ALA A 101 13.58 6.03 5.79
N VAL A 102 14.10 5.56 4.67
CA VAL A 102 15.56 5.45 4.44
C VAL A 102 16.12 6.68 3.75
N GLU A 103 15.48 7.13 2.67
CA GLU A 103 16.02 8.22 1.85
C GLU A 103 15.65 9.62 2.37
N HIS A 104 14.54 9.70 3.15
CA HIS A 104 14.00 10.93 3.75
C HIS A 104 13.70 10.73 5.24
N ALA A 105 14.65 10.18 5.99
CA ALA A 105 14.47 9.75 7.38
C ALA A 105 13.92 10.84 8.33
N SER A 106 14.27 12.11 8.10
CA SER A 106 13.74 13.24 8.90
C SER A 106 12.24 13.49 8.71
N ARG A 107 11.64 12.91 7.66
CA ARG A 107 10.21 13.03 7.34
C ARG A 107 9.37 11.92 7.96
N VAL A 108 9.98 10.91 8.57
CA VAL A 108 9.28 9.74 9.09
C VAL A 108 9.54 9.61 10.59
N ASP A 109 8.51 9.91 11.37
CA ASP A 109 8.54 9.78 12.81
C ASP A 109 8.36 8.33 13.24
N ARG A 110 7.36 7.65 12.67
CA ARG A 110 7.02 6.25 12.92
C ARG A 110 6.58 5.57 11.63
N LEU A 111 6.69 4.25 11.60
CA LEU A 111 6.37 3.45 10.42
C LEU A 111 5.46 2.27 10.79
N VAL A 112 4.29 2.20 10.16
CA VAL A 112 3.38 1.05 10.24
C VAL A 112 3.33 0.38 8.86
N LEU A 113 3.82 -0.83 8.80
CA LEU A 113 3.89 -1.65 7.59
C LEU A 113 2.77 -2.68 7.62
N VAL A 114 1.82 -2.54 6.71
CA VAL A 114 0.61 -3.37 6.63
C VAL A 114 0.73 -4.30 5.44
N ASP A 115 0.92 -5.59 5.68
CA ASP A 115 1.10 -6.58 4.62
C ASP A 115 2.05 -6.08 3.51
N PRO A 116 3.25 -5.55 3.87
CA PRO A 116 4.08 -4.83 2.92
C PRO A 116 4.62 -5.74 1.82
N ALA A 117 4.97 -5.18 0.66
CA ALA A 117 5.63 -5.92 -0.41
C ALA A 117 7.02 -6.38 0.08
N LEU A 118 7.13 -7.65 0.45
CA LEU A 118 8.31 -8.32 1.00
C LEU A 118 8.94 -9.30 0.00
N PRO A 119 10.20 -9.73 0.21
CA PRO A 119 10.81 -10.75 -0.61
C PRO A 119 9.99 -12.05 -0.62
N VAL A 120 9.88 -12.65 -1.79
CA VAL A 120 9.13 -13.91 -1.99
C VAL A 120 9.73 -15.01 -1.13
N SER A 121 8.90 -15.62 -0.26
CA SER A 121 9.27 -16.80 0.51
C SER A 121 9.56 -17.98 -0.42
N ARG A 122 10.68 -18.68 -0.16
CA ARG A 122 10.99 -19.92 -0.88
C ARG A 122 10.22 -21.12 -0.32
N ARG A 123 9.70 -21.03 0.91
CA ARG A 123 8.95 -22.09 1.57
C ARG A 123 7.49 -22.10 1.12
N HIS A 124 6.90 -20.91 1.03
CA HIS A 124 5.53 -20.72 0.60
C HIS A 124 5.50 -19.62 -0.50
N PRO A 125 5.72 -20.01 -1.78
CA PRO A 125 5.59 -19.07 -2.89
C PRO A 125 4.12 -18.62 -3.02
N PRO A 126 3.86 -17.44 -3.59
CA PRO A 126 2.50 -17.01 -3.88
C PRO A 126 1.74 -18.06 -4.69
N ASP A 127 0.43 -18.14 -4.51
CA ASP A 127 -0.43 -19.02 -5.30
C ASP A 127 -0.22 -18.80 -6.80
N PHE A 128 -0.32 -19.87 -7.59
CA PHE A 128 -0.11 -19.80 -9.05
C PHE A 128 -1.02 -18.76 -9.72
N GLU A 129 -2.26 -18.62 -9.25
CA GLU A 129 -3.20 -17.60 -9.74
C GLU A 129 -2.68 -16.17 -9.46
N VAL A 130 -2.22 -15.92 -8.24
CA VAL A 130 -1.61 -14.65 -7.84
C VAL A 130 -0.36 -14.38 -8.66
N LEU A 131 0.50 -15.38 -8.80
CA LEU A 131 1.74 -15.28 -9.56
C LEU A 131 1.48 -14.91 -11.03
N THR A 132 0.47 -15.52 -11.67
CA THR A 132 0.12 -15.20 -13.06
C THR A 132 -0.45 -13.80 -13.22
N LYS A 133 -1.20 -13.28 -12.24
CA LYS A 133 -1.76 -11.92 -12.24
C LYS A 133 -0.70 -10.85 -11.99
N LEU A 134 0.33 -11.15 -11.20
CA LEU A 134 1.44 -10.23 -10.93
C LEU A 134 2.54 -10.30 -12.00
N ILE A 135 2.93 -11.48 -12.46
CA ILE A 135 4.03 -11.65 -13.42
C ILE A 135 3.54 -11.59 -14.87
N GLY A 136 2.33 -12.08 -15.15
CA GLY A 136 1.78 -12.09 -16.51
C GLY A 136 1.82 -10.73 -17.19
N PRO A 137 1.39 -9.65 -16.53
CA PRO A 137 1.48 -8.28 -17.07
C PRO A 137 2.90 -7.79 -17.34
N LEU A 138 3.92 -8.35 -16.68
CA LEU A 138 5.33 -7.94 -16.83
C LEU A 138 5.98 -8.45 -18.11
N VAL A 139 5.34 -9.40 -18.82
CA VAL A 139 5.89 -9.96 -20.07
C VAL A 139 5.90 -8.88 -21.16
N PRO A 140 7.09 -8.48 -21.67
CA PRO A 140 7.19 -7.45 -22.68
C PRO A 140 6.37 -7.77 -23.94
N GLY A 141 5.60 -6.79 -24.42
CA GLY A 141 4.79 -6.93 -25.63
C GLY A 141 3.45 -7.67 -25.44
N ILE A 142 3.24 -8.38 -24.35
CA ILE A 142 2.02 -9.15 -24.06
C ILE A 142 1.20 -8.52 -22.95
N GLY A 143 1.84 -8.00 -21.91
CA GLY A 143 1.17 -7.54 -20.69
C GLY A 143 0.10 -6.46 -20.93
N VAL A 144 0.44 -5.38 -21.64
CA VAL A 144 -0.53 -4.28 -21.92
C VAL A 144 -1.71 -4.77 -22.77
N PRO A 145 -1.52 -5.49 -23.88
CA PRO A 145 -2.63 -6.05 -24.65
C PRO A 145 -3.51 -7.00 -23.83
N ALA A 146 -2.90 -7.93 -23.08
CA ALA A 146 -3.65 -8.87 -22.24
C ALA A 146 -4.48 -8.17 -21.17
N PHE A 147 -3.93 -7.15 -20.52
CA PHE A 147 -4.65 -6.35 -19.53
C PHE A 147 -5.82 -5.57 -20.14
N ARG A 148 -5.66 -5.05 -21.36
CA ARG A 148 -6.73 -4.38 -22.10
C ARG A 148 -7.87 -5.34 -22.46
N VAL A 149 -7.52 -6.56 -22.93
CA VAL A 149 -8.50 -7.61 -23.23
C VAL A 149 -9.27 -8.02 -21.98
N TYR A 150 -8.54 -8.26 -20.87
CA TYR A 150 -9.15 -8.57 -19.57
C TYR A 150 -10.17 -7.48 -19.16
N ARG A 151 -9.77 -6.20 -19.18
CA ARG A 151 -10.65 -5.09 -18.84
C ARG A 151 -11.84 -4.91 -19.78
N ALA A 152 -11.68 -5.25 -21.06
CA ALA A 152 -12.77 -5.20 -22.02
C ALA A 152 -13.81 -6.31 -21.79
N ALA A 153 -13.38 -7.45 -21.21
CA ALA A 153 -14.23 -8.60 -20.92
C ALA A 153 -14.93 -8.53 -19.56
N HIS A 154 -14.49 -7.66 -18.63
CA HIS A 154 -15.01 -7.58 -17.27
C HIS A 154 -15.53 -6.18 -16.96
N SER A 155 -16.66 -6.10 -16.25
CA SER A 155 -17.18 -4.85 -15.71
C SER A 155 -16.30 -4.36 -14.53
N PRO A 156 -16.38 -3.07 -14.14
CA PRO A 156 -15.70 -2.57 -12.95
C PRO A 156 -16.11 -3.32 -11.68
N GLU A 157 -17.37 -3.73 -11.59
CA GLU A 157 -17.94 -4.49 -10.46
C GLU A 157 -17.30 -5.87 -10.35
N GLU A 158 -17.21 -6.60 -11.47
CA GLU A 158 -16.59 -7.92 -11.54
C GLU A 158 -15.09 -7.83 -11.20
N GLU A 159 -14.37 -6.84 -11.75
CA GLU A 159 -12.96 -6.61 -11.46
C GLU A 159 -12.73 -6.30 -9.97
N THR A 160 -13.60 -5.46 -9.37
CA THR A 160 -13.51 -5.12 -7.94
C THR A 160 -13.81 -6.33 -7.06
N ALA A 161 -14.88 -7.08 -7.37
CA ALA A 161 -15.24 -8.29 -6.62
C ALA A 161 -14.14 -9.36 -6.71
N GLU A 162 -13.53 -9.53 -7.89
CA GLU A 162 -12.40 -10.46 -8.07
C GLU A 162 -11.17 -10.02 -7.26
N THR A 163 -10.87 -8.71 -7.29
CA THR A 163 -9.76 -8.15 -6.50
C THR A 163 -10.00 -8.37 -5.01
N LEU A 164 -11.19 -8.06 -4.49
CA LEU A 164 -11.50 -8.26 -3.07
C LEU A 164 -11.37 -9.73 -2.67
N ARG A 165 -11.89 -10.68 -3.46
CA ARG A 165 -11.70 -12.11 -3.18
C ARG A 165 -10.24 -12.55 -3.14
N MET A 166 -9.37 -11.88 -3.88
CA MET A 166 -7.94 -12.17 -3.91
C MET A 166 -7.20 -11.59 -2.70
N VAL A 167 -7.60 -10.37 -2.26
CA VAL A 167 -6.86 -9.62 -1.23
C VAL A 167 -7.44 -9.76 0.18
N THR A 168 -8.62 -10.36 0.35
CA THR A 168 -9.24 -10.60 1.67
C THR A 168 -9.32 -12.10 1.96
N ALA A 169 -9.31 -12.45 3.23
CA ALA A 169 -9.67 -13.81 3.67
C ALA A 169 -11.17 -14.07 3.47
N ASN A 170 -11.99 -13.04 3.76
CA ASN A 170 -13.44 -13.06 3.53
C ASN A 170 -13.92 -11.70 3.00
N SER A 171 -14.26 -11.63 1.72
CA SER A 171 -14.73 -10.38 1.09
C SER A 171 -16.07 -9.86 1.61
N GLU A 172 -16.86 -10.70 2.31
CA GLU A 172 -18.14 -10.29 2.89
C GLU A 172 -17.97 -9.37 4.12
N THR A 173 -16.79 -9.38 4.76
CA THR A 173 -16.49 -8.50 5.91
C THR A 173 -16.27 -7.05 5.48
N VAL A 174 -15.90 -6.80 4.21
CA VAL A 174 -15.76 -5.45 3.69
C VAL A 174 -17.15 -4.81 3.55
N PRO A 175 -17.42 -3.65 4.18
CA PRO A 175 -18.71 -2.98 4.10
C PRO A 175 -19.18 -2.72 2.67
N GLU A 176 -20.48 -2.89 2.40
CA GLU A 176 -21.04 -2.70 1.05
C GLU A 176 -20.72 -1.31 0.47
N TRP A 177 -20.90 -0.26 1.27
CA TRP A 177 -20.59 1.10 0.86
C TRP A 177 -19.10 1.27 0.48
N ALA A 178 -18.18 0.55 1.14
CA ALA A 178 -16.76 0.59 0.80
C ALA A 178 -16.50 -0.15 -0.52
N ARG A 179 -17.16 -1.30 -0.75
CA ARG A 179 -17.11 -2.01 -2.04
C ARG A 179 -17.60 -1.14 -3.19
N ASP A 180 -18.68 -0.38 -2.98
CA ASP A 180 -19.20 0.57 -3.97
C ASP A 180 -18.20 1.68 -4.27
N ARG A 181 -17.57 2.26 -3.25
CA ARG A 181 -16.54 3.30 -3.43
C ARG A 181 -15.31 2.78 -4.16
N LEU A 182 -14.85 1.57 -3.86
CA LEU A 182 -13.75 0.92 -4.58
C LEU A 182 -14.13 0.65 -6.05
N THR A 183 -15.36 0.25 -6.30
CA THR A 183 -15.88 0.06 -7.66
C THR A 183 -15.92 1.37 -8.43
N ASP A 184 -16.36 2.47 -7.80
CA ASP A 184 -16.35 3.79 -8.41
C ASP A 184 -14.93 4.30 -8.70
N ALA A 185 -13.98 4.05 -7.78
CA ALA A 185 -12.56 4.34 -8.01
C ALA A 185 -12.03 3.54 -9.22
N ASN A 186 -12.39 2.26 -9.33
CA ASN A 186 -12.03 1.44 -10.49
C ASN A 186 -12.64 1.99 -11.78
N ARG A 187 -13.92 2.41 -11.79
CA ARG A 187 -14.56 3.06 -12.96
C ARG A 187 -13.82 4.32 -13.40
N ARG A 188 -13.39 5.17 -12.45
CA ARG A 188 -12.60 6.37 -12.74
C ARG A 188 -11.25 6.00 -13.33
N ARG A 189 -10.50 5.10 -12.67
CA ARG A 189 -9.19 4.62 -13.12
C ARG A 189 -9.21 4.06 -14.54
N ARG A 190 -10.28 3.36 -14.95
CA ARG A 190 -10.40 2.80 -16.30
C ARG A 190 -10.48 3.85 -17.41
N ARG A 191 -10.82 5.10 -17.08
CA ARG A 191 -10.86 6.23 -18.02
C ARG A 191 -9.48 6.83 -18.30
N HIS A 192 -8.52 6.56 -17.43
CA HIS A 192 -7.16 7.12 -17.53
C HIS A 192 -6.28 6.26 -18.43
N GLY A 193 -5.79 6.83 -19.53
CA GLY A 193 -4.91 6.14 -20.47
C GLY A 193 -3.55 5.74 -19.88
N TRP A 194 -3.14 6.42 -18.82
CA TRP A 194 -1.90 6.14 -18.11
C TRP A 194 -2.01 5.02 -17.07
N ALA A 195 -3.22 4.61 -16.68
CA ALA A 195 -3.41 3.67 -15.55
C ALA A 195 -2.72 2.31 -15.75
N ILE A 196 -2.81 1.72 -16.96
CA ILE A 196 -2.15 0.43 -17.25
C ILE A 196 -0.62 0.59 -17.33
N PRO A 197 -0.05 1.55 -18.08
CA PRO A 197 1.39 1.80 -18.07
C PRO A 197 1.94 2.04 -16.67
N SER A 198 1.27 2.85 -15.84
CA SER A 198 1.69 3.15 -14.48
C SER A 198 1.70 1.91 -13.58
N PHE A 199 0.64 1.10 -13.65
CA PHE A 199 0.58 -0.17 -12.91
C PHE A 199 1.77 -1.08 -13.25
N LEU A 200 2.07 -1.26 -14.54
CA LEU A 200 3.16 -2.12 -15.00
C LEU A 200 4.55 -1.59 -14.60
N GLU A 201 4.73 -0.28 -14.62
CA GLU A 201 6.00 0.32 -14.22
C GLU A 201 6.22 0.20 -12.71
N ALA A 202 5.20 0.49 -11.92
CA ALA A 202 5.24 0.31 -10.47
C ALA A 202 5.52 -1.14 -10.10
N ASP A 203 4.82 -2.10 -10.72
CA ASP A 203 5.01 -3.53 -10.48
C ASP A 203 6.44 -3.99 -10.82
N ARG A 204 7.01 -3.53 -11.95
CA ARG A 204 8.42 -3.78 -12.29
C ARG A 204 9.37 -3.18 -11.25
N SER A 205 9.03 -2.02 -10.69
CA SER A 205 9.85 -1.39 -9.65
C SER A 205 9.82 -2.18 -8.34
N ILE A 206 8.64 -2.70 -7.94
CA ILE A 206 8.49 -3.61 -6.80
C ILE A 206 9.36 -4.86 -7.01
N ALA A 207 9.26 -5.50 -8.18
CA ALA A 207 10.01 -6.71 -8.50
C ALA A 207 11.53 -6.55 -8.31
N ARG A 208 12.10 -5.35 -8.54
CA ARG A 208 13.53 -5.06 -8.29
C ARG A 208 13.94 -5.20 -6.82
N TYR A 209 12.98 -5.10 -5.89
CA TYR A 209 13.21 -5.29 -4.45
C TYR A 209 12.87 -6.70 -4.00
N VAL A 210 11.64 -7.16 -4.27
CA VAL A 210 11.14 -8.43 -3.73
C VAL A 210 11.86 -9.66 -4.28
N LEU A 211 12.41 -9.59 -5.50
CA LEU A 211 13.22 -10.66 -6.10
C LEU A 211 14.70 -10.63 -5.67
N ARG A 212 15.11 -9.68 -4.81
CA ARG A 212 16.48 -9.52 -4.36
C ARG A 212 16.58 -9.45 -2.84
N PRO A 213 16.41 -10.56 -2.11
CA PRO A 213 16.34 -10.56 -0.64
C PRO A 213 17.53 -9.87 0.04
N ARG A 214 18.77 -9.99 -0.51
CA ARG A 214 19.96 -9.31 0.04
C ARG A 214 19.89 -7.78 -0.11
N ARG A 215 19.29 -7.28 -1.19
CA ARG A 215 19.07 -5.84 -1.39
C ARG A 215 17.99 -5.35 -0.42
N PHE A 216 16.92 -6.11 -0.29
CA PHE A 216 15.83 -5.81 0.61
C PHE A 216 16.28 -5.81 2.09
N SER A 217 17.04 -6.81 2.52
CA SER A 217 17.63 -6.84 3.86
C SER A 217 18.46 -5.57 4.15
N ARG A 218 19.28 -5.12 3.19
CA ARG A 218 20.02 -3.86 3.34
C ARG A 218 19.14 -2.62 3.43
N LEU A 219 17.96 -2.61 2.78
CA LEU A 219 16.99 -1.53 2.89
C LEU A 219 16.44 -1.47 4.32
N ILE A 220 15.85 -2.58 4.81
CA ILE A 220 15.19 -2.61 6.12
C ILE A 220 16.16 -2.34 7.29
N HIS A 221 17.44 -2.73 7.18
CA HIS A 221 18.45 -2.44 8.22
C HIS A 221 18.84 -0.95 8.30
N LYS A 222 18.49 -0.13 7.30
CA LYS A 222 18.72 1.32 7.33
C LYS A 222 17.57 2.11 7.96
N ILE A 223 16.42 1.48 8.17
CA ILE A 223 15.27 2.14 8.79
C ILE A 223 15.57 2.37 10.26
N SER A 224 15.54 3.64 10.69
CA SER A 224 15.77 4.06 12.08
C SER A 224 14.47 4.39 12.82
N ALA A 225 13.38 4.63 12.11
CA ALA A 225 12.09 4.93 12.71
C ALA A 225 11.54 3.72 13.48
N PRO A 226 10.93 3.94 14.67
CA PRO A 226 10.13 2.91 15.34
C PRO A 226 9.14 2.31 14.34
N THR A 227 9.08 0.98 14.29
CA THR A 227 8.31 0.29 13.24
C THR A 227 7.40 -0.78 13.83
N LEU A 228 6.13 -0.74 13.41
CA LEU A 228 5.15 -1.82 13.58
C LEU A 228 4.99 -2.54 12.24
N LEU A 229 5.20 -3.85 12.24
CA LEU A 229 4.92 -4.72 11.10
C LEU A 229 3.66 -5.54 11.43
N VAL A 230 2.58 -5.29 10.68
CA VAL A 230 1.31 -6.02 10.79
C VAL A 230 1.14 -6.88 9.55
N HIS A 231 0.73 -8.15 9.74
CA HIS A 231 0.52 -9.06 8.63
C HIS A 231 -0.67 -10.00 8.87
N GLY A 232 -1.53 -10.14 7.87
CA GLY A 232 -2.63 -11.10 7.91
C GLY A 232 -2.15 -12.53 7.70
N SER A 233 -2.61 -13.49 8.54
CA SER A 233 -2.19 -14.89 8.43
C SER A 233 -2.67 -15.57 7.14
N GLU A 234 -3.77 -15.07 6.56
CA GLU A 234 -4.39 -15.56 5.33
C GLU A 234 -4.05 -14.71 4.09
N ASP A 235 -2.98 -13.90 4.18
CA ASP A 235 -2.50 -13.12 3.02
C ASP A 235 -2.00 -14.04 1.90
N ARG A 236 -2.72 -14.04 0.78
CA ARG A 236 -2.44 -14.86 -0.41
C ARG A 236 -1.47 -14.19 -1.39
N LEU A 237 -1.24 -12.86 -1.23
CA LEU A 237 -0.36 -12.07 -2.10
C LEU A 237 1.08 -12.05 -1.57
N VAL A 238 1.25 -11.79 -0.29
CA VAL A 238 2.55 -11.78 0.39
C VAL A 238 2.50 -12.79 1.52
N SER A 239 3.28 -13.86 1.39
CA SER A 239 3.29 -14.92 2.41
C SER A 239 3.64 -14.38 3.78
N VAL A 240 2.90 -14.80 4.81
CA VAL A 240 3.19 -14.51 6.22
C VAL A 240 4.61 -14.92 6.64
N ASP A 241 5.19 -15.95 6.00
CA ASP A 241 6.60 -16.31 6.20
C ASP A 241 7.58 -15.21 5.79
N SER A 242 7.19 -14.35 4.82
CA SER A 242 8.01 -13.20 4.43
C SER A 242 7.99 -12.13 5.52
N ALA A 243 6.87 -11.96 6.21
CA ALA A 243 6.75 -11.04 7.35
C ALA A 243 7.53 -11.57 8.57
N ARG A 244 7.39 -12.85 8.88
CA ARG A 244 8.18 -13.52 9.94
C ARG A 244 9.67 -13.40 9.67
N TRP A 245 10.10 -13.60 8.42
CA TRP A 245 11.49 -13.38 8.02
C TRP A 245 11.92 -11.92 8.24
N ALA A 246 11.09 -10.93 7.89
CA ALA A 246 11.43 -9.52 8.11
C ALA A 246 11.54 -9.19 9.59
N ALA A 247 10.64 -9.72 10.43
CA ALA A 247 10.69 -9.59 11.89
C ALA A 247 11.96 -10.25 12.49
N GLU A 248 12.37 -11.42 11.99
CA GLU A 248 13.64 -12.05 12.38
C GLU A 248 14.87 -11.20 12.02
N GLN A 249 14.83 -10.48 10.88
CA GLN A 249 15.89 -9.55 10.47
C GLN A 249 15.91 -8.26 11.31
N ARG A 250 14.77 -7.87 11.89
CA ARG A 250 14.56 -6.63 12.65
C ARG A 250 13.85 -6.93 13.98
N PRO A 251 14.57 -7.55 14.94
CA PRO A 251 14.01 -7.89 16.25
C PRO A 251 13.68 -6.67 17.12
N ASP A 252 14.07 -5.48 16.68
CA ASP A 252 13.71 -4.19 17.25
C ASP A 252 12.36 -3.66 16.74
N TRP A 253 11.76 -4.27 15.72
CA TRP A 253 10.42 -3.96 15.27
C TRP A 253 9.37 -4.68 16.12
N THR A 254 8.24 -4.03 16.33
CA THR A 254 7.06 -4.73 16.83
C THR A 254 6.45 -5.51 15.66
N TYR A 255 6.18 -6.80 15.86
CA TYR A 255 5.52 -7.65 14.84
C TYR A 255 4.23 -8.21 15.39
N GLU A 256 3.15 -8.05 14.63
CA GLU A 256 1.83 -8.54 14.96
C GLU A 256 1.22 -9.30 13.76
N GLU A 257 0.71 -10.49 14.03
CA GLU A 257 0.07 -11.35 13.05
C GLU A 257 -1.42 -11.37 13.30
N MET A 258 -2.21 -10.92 12.32
CA MET A 258 -3.67 -10.88 12.42
C MET A 258 -4.26 -12.21 11.92
N GLU A 259 -4.66 -13.06 12.83
CA GLU A 259 -5.17 -14.40 12.52
C GLU A 259 -6.50 -14.34 11.75
N GLY A 260 -6.61 -15.10 10.64
CA GLY A 260 -7.80 -15.16 9.81
C GLY A 260 -8.04 -13.93 8.94
N VAL A 261 -7.06 -13.03 8.82
CA VAL A 261 -7.12 -11.79 8.03
C VAL A 261 -6.25 -11.92 6.79
N GLY A 262 -6.69 -11.34 5.67
CA GLY A 262 -5.96 -11.31 4.40
C GLY A 262 -5.02 -10.12 4.26
N HIS A 263 -4.80 -9.68 3.01
CA HIS A 263 -3.83 -8.66 2.61
C HIS A 263 -4.25 -7.20 2.93
N VAL A 264 -5.51 -6.98 3.30
CA VAL A 264 -6.08 -5.62 3.48
C VAL A 264 -6.84 -5.49 4.81
N PRO A 265 -6.16 -5.68 5.96
CA PRO A 265 -6.79 -5.62 7.28
C PRO A 265 -7.55 -4.31 7.51
N MET A 266 -7.08 -3.18 6.96
CA MET A 266 -7.73 -1.88 7.04
C MET A 266 -9.11 -1.82 6.36
N LEU A 267 -9.48 -2.84 5.57
CA LEU A 267 -10.81 -2.98 4.93
C LEU A 267 -11.64 -4.08 5.58
N GLU A 268 -11.05 -5.27 5.84
CA GLU A 268 -11.78 -6.46 6.26
C GLU A 268 -11.86 -6.64 7.79
N ALA A 269 -10.92 -6.05 8.53
CA ALA A 269 -10.83 -6.11 10.00
C ALA A 269 -10.44 -4.74 10.58
N ALA A 270 -11.08 -3.67 10.09
CA ALA A 270 -10.65 -2.29 10.30
C ALA A 270 -10.62 -1.88 11.78
N GLU A 271 -11.61 -2.27 12.59
CA GLU A 271 -11.64 -1.95 14.03
C GLU A 271 -10.46 -2.59 14.75
N TRP A 272 -10.25 -3.90 14.58
CA TRP A 272 -9.09 -4.59 15.15
C TRP A 272 -7.75 -4.00 14.70
N PHE A 273 -7.63 -3.70 13.41
CA PHE A 273 -6.43 -3.05 12.86
C PHE A 273 -6.17 -1.67 13.49
N VAL A 274 -7.21 -0.86 13.64
CA VAL A 274 -7.11 0.48 14.22
C VAL A 274 -6.76 0.43 15.70
N ASP A 275 -7.39 -0.46 16.48
CA ASP A 275 -7.07 -0.66 17.89
C ASP A 275 -5.59 -1.03 18.06
N LEU A 276 -5.10 -2.00 17.28
CA LEU A 276 -3.70 -2.42 17.28
C LEU A 276 -2.73 -1.27 16.98
N VAL A 277 -3.03 -0.48 15.94
CA VAL A 277 -2.20 0.68 15.55
C VAL A 277 -2.23 1.76 16.62
N THR A 278 -3.39 2.06 17.18
CA THR A 278 -3.56 3.10 18.22
C THR A 278 -2.80 2.73 19.49
N ASP A 279 -2.95 1.50 19.97
CA ASP A 279 -2.23 0.99 21.15
C ASP A 279 -0.71 1.10 20.96
N TRP A 280 -0.21 0.73 19.77
CA TRP A 280 1.21 0.82 19.47
C TRP A 280 1.69 2.29 19.37
N LEU A 281 0.91 3.18 18.78
CA LEU A 281 1.23 4.61 18.71
C LEU A 281 1.33 5.24 20.10
N GLU A 282 0.43 4.88 21.03
CA GLU A 282 0.45 5.34 22.41
C GLU A 282 1.68 4.82 23.17
N ALA A 283 2.05 3.56 22.95
CA ALA A 283 3.20 2.92 23.60
C ALA A 283 4.56 3.46 23.12
N THR A 284 4.61 4.12 21.95
CA THR A 284 5.84 4.62 21.32
C THR A 284 5.96 6.15 21.33
N THR A 285 5.11 6.84 22.12
CA THR A 285 5.10 8.32 22.26
C THR A 285 6.22 8.85 23.14
#